data_148168c4bbc4e0e80d759cd2ebfcf313
#
_entry.id   148168c4bbc4e0e80d759cd2ebfcf313
#
_cell.length_a   1.000
_cell.length_b   1.000
_cell.length_c   1.000
_cell.angle_alpha   90.00
_cell.angle_beta   90.00
_cell.angle_gamma   90.00
#
_symmetry.space_group_name_H-M   'P 1'
#
loop_
_entity.id
_entity.type
_entity.pdbx_description
1 polymer ?
#
loop_
_entity_poly.entity_id
_entity_poly.type
_entity_poly.pdbx_seq_one_letter_code
_entity_poly.pdbx_strand_id
1 'polypeptide(L)'
;MNNVQQFNQEDIDFQKEEIVYSGFFEFKRYTFRHKLHAGGWSNPIRREIFERGNAVAVLPFDPELQEFVFIEQFRVATMHDCDKPWLLEVVAGMMEPGETPEQVCRREAQEEAGVDILSLTHIIDFYPSPGACTEKLGLFFAIVDGSNAGGVHGLDTENEDILVHRVPANTALQWLEEGRINNSATIIALQWFALHRDKFKAQKTTR
;
A
#
# COMPACT_ATOMS: atom_id res chain seq x y z
N MET A 1 18.49 -2.10 -28.64
CA MET A 1 17.81 -1.92 -27.36
C MET A 1 18.45 -2.90 -26.37
N ASN A 2 18.98 -2.42 -25.24
CA ASN A 2 19.48 -3.34 -24.23
C ASN A 2 18.29 -4.16 -23.71
N ASN A 3 18.39 -5.48 -23.76
CA ASN A 3 17.34 -6.39 -23.31
C ASN A 3 17.35 -6.43 -21.77
N VAL A 4 16.76 -5.41 -21.14
CA VAL A 4 16.45 -5.42 -19.71
C VAL A 4 15.33 -6.43 -19.51
N GLN A 5 15.40 -7.26 -18.48
CA GLN A 5 14.44 -8.34 -18.20
C GLN A 5 14.39 -9.40 -19.33
N GLN A 6 15.50 -10.05 -19.58
CA GLN A 6 15.61 -11.08 -20.64
C GLN A 6 14.94 -12.42 -20.27
N PHE A 7 14.65 -12.69 -18.99
CA PHE A 7 14.06 -13.93 -18.52
C PHE A 7 12.55 -13.76 -18.24
N ASN A 8 11.80 -14.87 -18.29
CA ASN A 8 10.37 -14.94 -18.04
C ASN A 8 10.03 -16.22 -17.24
N GLN A 9 8.75 -16.57 -17.11
CA GLN A 9 8.29 -17.72 -16.35
C GLN A 9 8.81 -19.07 -16.87
N GLU A 10 9.14 -19.20 -18.17
CA GLU A 10 9.70 -20.42 -18.77
C GLU A 10 11.15 -20.66 -18.32
N ASP A 11 11.80 -19.64 -17.77
CA ASP A 11 13.16 -19.70 -17.23
C ASP A 11 13.21 -20.07 -15.74
N ILE A 12 12.08 -20.53 -15.19
CA ILE A 12 11.92 -21.01 -13.82
C ILE A 12 11.51 -22.48 -13.83
N ASP A 13 12.23 -23.32 -13.10
CA ASP A 13 11.89 -24.72 -12.81
C ASP A 13 11.41 -24.81 -11.36
N PHE A 14 10.10 -24.69 -11.15
CA PHE A 14 9.47 -24.80 -9.85
C PHE A 14 9.28 -26.30 -9.50
N GLN A 15 9.91 -26.75 -8.41
CA GLN A 15 10.04 -28.15 -8.09
C GLN A 15 9.14 -28.58 -6.94
N LYS A 16 8.99 -27.74 -5.90
CA LYS A 16 8.25 -28.12 -4.69
C LYS A 16 7.75 -26.90 -3.93
N GLU A 17 6.55 -27.05 -3.39
CA GLU A 17 5.95 -26.18 -2.38
C GLU A 17 5.69 -26.98 -1.10
N GLU A 18 5.98 -26.39 0.06
CA GLU A 18 5.73 -26.97 1.38
C GLU A 18 5.15 -25.89 2.29
N ILE A 19 4.02 -26.15 2.94
CA ILE A 19 3.52 -25.28 4.02
C ILE A 19 4.37 -25.54 5.25
N VAL A 20 5.05 -24.50 5.73
CA VAL A 20 5.92 -24.55 6.93
C VAL A 20 5.16 -24.13 8.18
N TYR A 21 4.25 -23.19 8.03
CA TYR A 21 3.35 -22.71 9.07
C TYR A 21 2.03 -22.27 8.44
N SER A 22 0.92 -22.56 9.11
CA SER A 22 -0.42 -22.10 8.74
C SER A 22 -1.12 -21.58 10.00
N GLY A 23 -1.41 -20.28 9.99
CA GLY A 23 -2.15 -19.55 11.02
C GLY A 23 -3.10 -18.57 10.33
N PHE A 24 -3.17 -17.32 10.81
CA PHE A 24 -3.89 -16.27 10.10
C PHE A 24 -3.29 -16.02 8.71
N PHE A 25 -1.97 -16.04 8.64
CA PHE A 25 -1.20 -16.07 7.39
C PHE A 25 -0.48 -17.41 7.25
N GLU A 26 0.08 -17.68 6.06
CA GLU A 26 0.87 -18.87 5.79
C GLU A 26 2.35 -18.51 5.55
N PHE A 27 3.23 -19.42 6.00
CA PHE A 27 4.61 -19.46 5.53
C PHE A 27 4.80 -20.72 4.71
N LYS A 28 5.30 -20.53 3.48
CA LYS A 28 5.60 -21.61 2.55
C LYS A 28 7.10 -21.70 2.33
N ARG A 29 7.56 -22.90 1.94
CA ARG A 29 8.92 -23.10 1.45
C ARG A 29 8.85 -23.56 0.01
N TYR A 30 9.47 -22.77 -0.88
CA TYR A 30 9.60 -23.07 -2.29
C TYR A 30 10.97 -23.66 -2.58
N THR A 31 11.00 -24.73 -3.41
CA THR A 31 12.23 -25.26 -4.00
C THR A 31 12.13 -25.08 -5.51
N PHE A 32 13.10 -24.42 -6.09
CA PHE A 32 13.12 -24.07 -7.50
C PHE A 32 14.54 -23.89 -8.04
N ARG A 33 14.68 -23.79 -9.36
CA ARG A 33 15.86 -23.32 -10.08
C ARG A 33 15.44 -22.24 -11.05
N HIS A 34 16.36 -21.40 -11.44
CA HIS A 34 16.15 -20.41 -12.49
C HIS A 34 17.38 -20.31 -13.40
N LYS A 35 17.19 -19.75 -14.60
CA LYS A 35 18.27 -19.44 -15.52
C LYS A 35 19.22 -18.40 -14.93
N LEU A 36 20.50 -18.54 -15.21
CA LEU A 36 21.56 -17.62 -14.79
C LEU A 36 21.92 -16.66 -15.91
N HIS A 37 22.21 -15.41 -15.60
CA HIS A 37 22.71 -14.42 -16.56
C HIS A 37 24.04 -14.85 -17.21
N ALA A 38 24.85 -15.64 -16.49
CA ALA A 38 26.09 -16.24 -17.03
C ALA A 38 25.84 -17.48 -17.91
N GLY A 39 24.57 -17.88 -18.10
CA GLY A 39 24.16 -19.08 -18.81
C GLY A 39 23.97 -20.30 -17.91
N GLY A 40 23.16 -21.26 -18.38
CA GLY A 40 22.81 -22.45 -17.63
C GLY A 40 21.74 -22.21 -16.57
N TRP A 41 21.62 -23.14 -15.62
CA TRP A 41 20.67 -23.15 -14.54
C TRP A 41 21.36 -22.99 -13.20
N SER A 42 20.67 -22.37 -12.23
CA SER A 42 21.10 -22.38 -10.83
C SER A 42 21.06 -23.81 -10.25
N ASN A 43 21.78 -24.03 -9.14
CA ASN A 43 21.48 -25.17 -8.30
C ASN A 43 20.06 -25.03 -7.70
N PRO A 44 19.45 -26.12 -7.16
CA PRO A 44 18.21 -26.02 -6.41
C PRO A 44 18.32 -25.00 -5.27
N ILE A 45 17.40 -24.05 -5.24
CA ILE A 45 17.34 -22.97 -4.27
C ILE A 45 16.10 -23.20 -3.40
N ARG A 46 16.23 -23.00 -2.10
CA ARG A 46 15.10 -22.99 -1.17
C ARG A 46 14.88 -21.58 -0.63
N ARG A 47 13.62 -21.14 -0.60
CA ARG A 47 13.22 -19.85 -0.02
C ARG A 47 11.97 -20.03 0.82
N GLU A 48 11.93 -19.33 1.94
CA GLU A 48 10.74 -19.20 2.77
C GLU A 48 9.99 -17.95 2.34
N ILE A 49 8.67 -18.11 2.16
CA ILE A 49 7.80 -17.12 1.56
C ILE A 49 6.64 -16.86 2.51
N PHE A 50 6.38 -15.60 2.78
CA PHE A 50 5.23 -15.13 3.53
C PHE A 50 4.06 -14.91 2.58
N GLU A 51 3.00 -15.71 2.74
CA GLU A 51 1.76 -15.62 1.99
C GLU A 51 0.72 -14.89 2.82
N ARG A 52 0.34 -13.69 2.40
CA ARG A 52 -0.65 -12.88 3.13
C ARG A 52 -1.78 -12.35 2.26
N GLY A 53 -1.83 -12.73 0.99
CA GLY A 53 -2.78 -12.18 0.03
C GLY A 53 -2.36 -10.80 -0.48
N ASN A 54 -3.22 -10.24 -1.34
CA ASN A 54 -3.03 -8.91 -1.92
C ASN A 54 -3.80 -7.86 -1.11
N ALA A 55 -3.38 -6.60 -1.26
CA ALA A 55 -4.01 -5.47 -0.61
C ALA A 55 -4.17 -4.30 -1.58
N VAL A 56 -4.98 -3.34 -1.21
CA VAL A 56 -5.04 -2.02 -1.84
C VAL A 56 -4.73 -0.95 -0.81
N ALA A 57 -4.25 0.17 -1.30
CA ALA A 57 -4.09 1.39 -0.51
C ALA A 57 -4.60 2.58 -1.31
N VAL A 58 -5.19 3.56 -0.65
CA VAL A 58 -5.74 4.75 -1.29
C VAL A 58 -5.38 5.99 -0.50
N LEU A 59 -4.89 7.02 -1.20
CA LEU A 59 -4.64 8.35 -0.65
C LEU A 59 -5.87 9.22 -0.91
N PRO A 60 -6.73 9.49 0.08
CA PRO A 60 -7.86 10.40 -0.07
C PRO A 60 -7.38 11.85 -0.02
N PHE A 61 -7.90 12.68 -0.91
CA PHE A 61 -7.58 14.10 -1.04
C PHE A 61 -8.84 14.93 -1.25
N ASP A 62 -8.98 15.96 -0.46
CA ASP A 62 -10.01 16.99 -0.64
C ASP A 62 -9.43 18.17 -1.43
N PRO A 63 -9.88 18.41 -2.67
CA PRO A 63 -9.37 19.48 -3.52
C PRO A 63 -9.84 20.87 -3.09
N GLU A 64 -10.96 20.99 -2.38
CA GLU A 64 -11.46 22.29 -1.90
C GLU A 64 -10.66 22.76 -0.68
N LEU A 65 -10.39 21.84 0.26
CA LEU A 65 -9.59 22.12 1.45
C LEU A 65 -8.09 22.07 1.18
N GLN A 66 -7.67 21.42 0.09
CA GLN A 66 -6.26 21.12 -0.23
C GLN A 66 -5.61 20.27 0.90
N GLU A 67 -6.35 19.31 1.42
CA GLU A 67 -5.95 18.42 2.52
C GLU A 67 -6.03 16.96 2.11
N PHE A 68 -5.10 16.16 2.65
CA PHE A 68 -5.21 14.71 2.64
C PHE A 68 -5.93 14.21 3.89
N VAL A 69 -6.59 13.08 3.75
CA VAL A 69 -7.08 12.30 4.87
C VAL A 69 -6.13 11.14 5.11
N PHE A 70 -5.45 11.12 6.25
CA PHE A 70 -4.57 10.05 6.70
C PHE A 70 -5.19 9.32 7.88
N ILE A 71 -4.74 8.10 8.07
CA ILE A 71 -5.01 7.32 9.26
C ILE A 71 -3.74 7.19 10.10
N GLU A 72 -3.91 7.11 11.42
CA GLU A 72 -2.84 6.77 12.36
C GLU A 72 -3.23 5.50 13.09
N GLN A 73 -2.43 4.44 12.90
CA GLN A 73 -2.70 3.11 13.41
C GLN A 73 -1.46 2.46 14.01
N PHE A 74 -1.65 1.68 15.09
CA PHE A 74 -0.58 0.87 15.67
C PHE A 74 -0.13 -0.24 14.72
N ARG A 75 1.19 -0.33 14.49
CA ARG A 75 1.79 -1.36 13.64
C ARG A 75 2.77 -2.21 14.44
N VAL A 76 2.32 -3.40 14.87
CA VAL A 76 3.09 -4.32 15.71
C VAL A 76 4.48 -4.64 15.15
N ALA A 77 4.64 -4.68 13.84
CA ALA A 77 5.92 -4.96 13.20
C ALA A 77 7.00 -3.90 13.48
N THR A 78 6.60 -2.69 13.87
CA THR A 78 7.51 -1.57 14.14
C THR A 78 7.77 -1.34 15.64
N MET A 79 7.12 -2.07 16.52
CA MET A 79 7.10 -1.79 17.97
C MET A 79 8.48 -1.87 18.66
N HIS A 80 9.43 -2.57 18.09
CA HIS A 80 10.78 -2.73 18.65
C HIS A 80 11.83 -1.85 17.98
N ASP A 81 11.51 -1.23 16.86
CA ASP A 81 12.46 -0.52 16.00
C ASP A 81 12.09 0.95 15.80
N CYS A 82 10.92 1.35 16.24
CA CYS A 82 10.37 2.69 16.06
C CYS A 82 9.93 3.28 17.41
N ASP A 83 10.36 4.49 17.73
CA ASP A 83 9.93 5.22 18.94
C ASP A 83 8.42 5.48 18.96
N LYS A 84 7.80 5.51 17.78
CA LYS A 84 6.37 5.74 17.60
C LYS A 84 5.78 4.68 16.68
N PRO A 85 5.35 3.53 17.21
CA PRO A 85 4.78 2.43 16.41
C PRO A 85 3.35 2.70 15.90
N TRP A 86 2.74 3.85 16.22
CA TRP A 86 1.57 4.37 15.51
C TRP A 86 2.04 5.12 14.28
N LEU A 87 1.78 4.56 13.10
CA LEU A 87 2.24 5.12 11.83
C LEU A 87 1.15 5.97 11.20
N LEU A 88 1.57 7.08 10.57
CA LEU A 88 0.70 7.86 9.70
C LEU A 88 0.70 7.23 8.30
N GLU A 89 -0.48 6.81 7.85
CA GLU A 89 -0.62 5.98 6.66
C GLU A 89 -1.76 6.47 5.76
N VAL A 90 -1.73 6.05 4.50
CA VAL A 90 -2.90 6.08 3.63
C VAL A 90 -3.88 4.98 4.08
N VAL A 91 -5.16 5.12 3.77
CA VAL A 91 -6.17 4.07 3.98
C VAL A 91 -5.77 2.82 3.21
N ALA A 92 -5.86 1.64 3.83
CA ALA A 92 -5.44 0.40 3.19
C ALA A 92 -6.13 -0.83 3.77
N GLY A 93 -6.52 -1.78 2.90
CA GLY A 93 -7.10 -3.03 3.34
C GLY A 93 -6.74 -4.23 2.48
N MET A 94 -6.95 -5.40 3.05
CA MET A 94 -6.77 -6.67 2.36
C MET A 94 -7.93 -6.92 1.40
N MET A 95 -7.61 -7.52 0.25
CA MET A 95 -8.62 -7.94 -0.71
C MET A 95 -9.24 -9.27 -0.28
N GLU A 96 -10.55 -9.31 -0.16
CA GLU A 96 -11.29 -10.56 0.04
C GLU A 96 -11.55 -11.28 -1.30
N PRO A 97 -11.77 -12.61 -1.27
CA PRO A 97 -12.10 -13.36 -2.48
C PRO A 97 -13.32 -12.81 -3.20
N GLY A 98 -13.14 -12.38 -4.46
CA GLY A 98 -14.21 -11.86 -5.31
C GLY A 98 -14.37 -10.34 -5.28
N GLU A 99 -13.66 -9.62 -4.43
CA GLU A 99 -13.64 -8.17 -4.46
C GLU A 99 -12.76 -7.62 -5.59
N THR A 100 -13.19 -6.51 -6.16
CA THR A 100 -12.33 -5.69 -7.02
C THR A 100 -11.53 -4.67 -6.20
N PRO A 101 -10.35 -4.23 -6.67
CA PRO A 101 -9.58 -3.20 -5.98
C PRO A 101 -10.38 -1.93 -5.68
N GLU A 102 -11.26 -1.51 -6.58
CA GLU A 102 -12.12 -0.33 -6.37
C GLU A 102 -13.12 -0.54 -5.23
N GLN A 103 -13.72 -1.74 -5.12
CA GLN A 103 -14.65 -2.06 -4.04
C GLN A 103 -13.95 -2.00 -2.69
N VAL A 104 -12.75 -2.56 -2.59
CA VAL A 104 -11.95 -2.51 -1.36
C VAL A 104 -11.56 -1.07 -1.01
N CYS A 105 -11.08 -0.26 -1.95
CA CYS A 105 -10.79 1.16 -1.69
C CYS A 105 -11.99 1.91 -1.10
N ARG A 106 -13.21 1.66 -1.62
CA ARG A 106 -14.42 2.33 -1.14
C ARG A 106 -14.84 1.84 0.24
N ARG A 107 -14.78 0.53 0.48
CA ARG A 107 -15.10 -0.08 1.77
C ARG A 107 -14.16 0.44 2.85
N GLU A 108 -12.85 0.34 2.63
CA GLU A 108 -11.85 0.77 3.61
C GLU A 108 -11.87 2.28 3.86
N ALA A 109 -12.08 3.11 2.83
CA ALA A 109 -12.20 4.55 3.02
C ALA A 109 -13.36 4.92 3.96
N GLN A 110 -14.45 4.14 3.91
CA GLN A 110 -15.59 4.33 4.80
C GLN A 110 -15.30 3.77 6.21
N GLU A 111 -14.72 2.58 6.32
CA GLU A 111 -14.47 1.89 7.59
C GLU A 111 -13.36 2.55 8.40
N GLU A 112 -12.23 2.89 7.77
CA GLU A 112 -11.05 3.45 8.42
C GLU A 112 -11.04 4.98 8.54
N ALA A 113 -11.72 5.70 7.62
CA ALA A 113 -11.64 7.16 7.57
C ALA A 113 -13.00 7.89 7.55
N GLY A 114 -14.12 7.16 7.42
CA GLY A 114 -15.47 7.74 7.38
C GLY A 114 -15.70 8.64 6.17
N VAL A 115 -15.01 8.40 5.04
CA VAL A 115 -15.13 9.24 3.83
C VAL A 115 -15.62 8.44 2.63
N ASP A 116 -16.45 9.08 1.81
CA ASP A 116 -16.91 8.54 0.54
C ASP A 116 -16.00 8.97 -0.61
N ILE A 117 -15.60 8.00 -1.44
CA ILE A 117 -14.77 8.26 -2.63
C ILE A 117 -15.65 8.79 -3.78
N LEU A 118 -15.40 10.02 -4.20
CA LEU A 118 -16.07 10.68 -5.33
C LEU A 118 -15.47 10.26 -6.67
N SER A 119 -14.14 10.15 -6.75
CA SER A 119 -13.44 9.61 -7.91
C SER A 119 -12.17 8.87 -7.48
N LEU A 120 -11.79 7.84 -8.25
CA LEU A 120 -10.66 6.98 -7.97
C LEU A 120 -9.72 6.93 -9.18
N THR A 121 -8.44 7.05 -8.94
CA THR A 121 -7.38 6.97 -9.96
C THR A 121 -6.37 5.92 -9.52
N HIS A 122 -6.14 4.89 -10.35
CA HIS A 122 -5.06 3.93 -10.11
C HIS A 122 -3.70 4.61 -10.34
N ILE A 123 -2.81 4.48 -9.38
CA ILE A 123 -1.43 4.99 -9.43
C ILE A 123 -0.51 3.92 -10.01
N ILE A 124 -0.38 2.81 -9.30
CA ILE A 124 0.55 1.72 -9.63
C ILE A 124 0.22 0.47 -8.80
N ASP A 125 0.56 -0.69 -9.33
CA ASP A 125 0.70 -1.91 -8.54
C ASP A 125 2.18 -2.14 -8.23
N PHE A 126 2.51 -2.49 -7.00
CA PHE A 126 3.90 -2.76 -6.63
C PHE A 126 4.00 -3.89 -5.60
N TYR A 127 5.21 -4.41 -5.45
CA TYR A 127 5.54 -5.42 -4.45
C TYR A 127 6.29 -4.75 -3.30
N PRO A 128 5.72 -4.68 -2.08
CA PRO A 128 6.37 -4.04 -0.93
C PRO A 128 7.67 -4.73 -0.51
N SER A 129 7.71 -6.07 -0.60
CA SER A 129 8.87 -6.86 -0.18
C SER A 129 9.03 -8.15 -1.01
N PRO A 130 9.37 -8.07 -2.32
CA PRO A 130 9.33 -9.21 -3.24
C PRO A 130 10.40 -10.28 -2.96
N GLY A 131 11.32 -10.03 -2.04
CA GLY A 131 12.34 -11.01 -1.63
C GLY A 131 11.79 -12.18 -0.81
N ALA A 132 10.68 -11.97 -0.10
CA ALA A 132 10.11 -12.98 0.80
C ALA A 132 8.59 -12.91 0.99
N CYS A 133 7.91 -11.96 0.40
CA CYS A 133 6.47 -11.77 0.51
C CYS A 133 5.83 -11.76 -0.88
N THR A 134 4.71 -12.46 -1.02
CA THR A 134 3.94 -12.51 -2.28
C THR A 134 3.01 -11.33 -2.45
N GLU A 135 2.78 -10.54 -1.41
CA GLU A 135 1.88 -9.39 -1.46
C GLU A 135 2.15 -8.50 -2.65
N LYS A 136 1.12 -8.26 -3.43
CA LYS A 136 1.04 -7.20 -4.42
C LYS A 136 0.07 -6.16 -3.92
N LEU A 137 0.49 -4.90 -3.85
CA LEU A 137 -0.32 -3.79 -3.37
C LEU A 137 -0.73 -2.90 -4.53
N GLY A 138 -2.05 -2.75 -4.72
CA GLY A 138 -2.62 -1.78 -5.64
C GLY A 138 -2.74 -0.42 -4.97
N LEU A 139 -2.09 0.61 -5.52
CA LEU A 139 -2.10 1.96 -4.96
C LEU A 139 -2.98 2.89 -5.78
N PHE A 140 -3.84 3.62 -5.08
CA PHE A 140 -4.83 4.52 -5.67
C PHE A 140 -4.76 5.93 -5.07
N PHE A 141 -5.28 6.89 -5.82
CA PHE A 141 -5.56 8.25 -5.38
C PHE A 141 -7.05 8.50 -5.49
N ALA A 142 -7.66 9.08 -4.46
CA ALA A 142 -9.09 9.36 -4.42
C ALA A 142 -9.37 10.84 -4.19
N ILE A 143 -10.39 11.36 -4.88
CA ILE A 143 -11.03 12.63 -4.52
C ILE A 143 -12.15 12.32 -3.55
N VAL A 144 -12.19 13.06 -2.45
CA VAL A 144 -13.19 12.95 -1.40
C VAL A 144 -13.71 14.33 -0.98
N ASP A 145 -14.84 14.37 -0.28
CA ASP A 145 -15.19 15.48 0.60
C ASP A 145 -14.69 15.16 2.01
N GLY A 146 -13.59 15.76 2.39
CA GLY A 146 -12.93 15.56 3.68
C GLY A 146 -13.44 16.49 4.79
N SER A 147 -14.44 17.32 4.53
CA SER A 147 -14.88 18.36 5.48
C SER A 147 -15.27 17.82 6.85
N ASN A 148 -15.80 16.62 6.92
CA ASN A 148 -16.20 15.92 8.14
C ASN A 148 -15.24 14.80 8.55
N ALA A 149 -14.13 14.58 7.84
CA ALA A 149 -13.16 13.55 8.19
C ALA A 149 -12.48 13.88 9.53
N GLY A 150 -12.33 12.87 10.38
CA GLY A 150 -11.71 12.98 11.70
C GLY A 150 -12.34 12.01 12.70
N GLY A 151 -11.83 11.99 13.93
CA GLY A 151 -12.29 11.08 14.95
C GLY A 151 -11.60 9.73 14.96
N VAL A 152 -12.14 8.78 15.73
CA VAL A 152 -11.62 7.42 15.84
C VAL A 152 -12.55 6.50 15.07
N HIS A 153 -11.96 5.63 14.26
CA HIS A 153 -12.60 4.70 13.34
C HIS A 153 -11.98 3.31 13.48
N GLY A 154 -12.33 2.40 12.57
CA GLY A 154 -11.95 0.99 12.55
C GLY A 154 -13.07 0.09 13.05
N LEU A 155 -12.88 -1.20 12.90
CA LEU A 155 -13.85 -2.23 13.27
C LEU A 155 -13.51 -2.83 14.63
N ASP A 156 -14.43 -2.74 15.59
CA ASP A 156 -14.30 -3.37 16.93
C ASP A 156 -14.04 -4.88 16.83
N THR A 157 -14.62 -5.53 15.81
CA THR A 157 -14.46 -6.97 15.55
C THR A 157 -13.03 -7.34 15.13
N GLU A 158 -12.26 -6.37 14.62
CA GLU A 158 -10.86 -6.52 14.21
C GLU A 158 -9.88 -5.93 15.23
N ASN A 159 -10.40 -5.40 16.35
CA ASN A 159 -9.60 -4.67 17.35
C ASN A 159 -8.83 -3.48 16.75
N GLU A 160 -9.44 -2.80 15.81
CA GLU A 160 -8.88 -1.62 15.18
C GLU A 160 -9.18 -0.36 15.99
N ASP A 161 -8.15 0.44 16.19
CA ASP A 161 -8.18 1.77 16.82
C ASP A 161 -7.42 2.73 15.91
N ILE A 162 -8.16 3.42 15.04
CA ILE A 162 -7.62 4.21 13.93
C ILE A 162 -8.01 5.68 14.14
N LEU A 163 -7.02 6.55 14.31
CA LEU A 163 -7.24 7.99 14.39
C LEU A 163 -7.09 8.65 13.03
N VAL A 164 -8.14 9.37 12.61
CA VAL A 164 -8.18 10.05 11.32
C VAL A 164 -7.66 11.47 11.42
N HIS A 165 -6.75 11.84 10.52
CA HIS A 165 -6.13 13.16 10.43
C HIS A 165 -6.40 13.82 9.09
N ARG A 166 -6.82 15.08 9.11
CA ARG A 166 -6.75 15.96 7.94
C ARG A 166 -5.45 16.73 7.97
N VAL A 167 -4.69 16.66 6.90
CA VAL A 167 -3.37 17.26 6.83
C VAL A 167 -3.23 18.08 5.55
N PRO A 168 -2.92 19.38 5.65
CA PRO A 168 -2.65 20.21 4.47
C PRO A 168 -1.58 19.59 3.56
N ALA A 169 -1.82 19.61 2.25
CA ALA A 169 -0.94 18.95 1.28
C ALA A 169 0.53 19.40 1.39
N ASN A 170 0.76 20.71 1.64
CA ASN A 170 2.12 21.21 1.84
C ASN A 170 2.78 20.61 3.09
N THR A 171 2.02 20.47 4.18
CA THR A 171 2.51 19.87 5.43
C THR A 171 2.85 18.39 5.24
N ALA A 172 2.00 17.64 4.54
CA ALA A 172 2.27 16.23 4.25
C ALA A 172 3.53 16.05 3.40
N LEU A 173 3.74 16.90 2.38
CA LEU A 173 4.95 16.88 1.56
C LEU A 173 6.19 17.27 2.36
N GLN A 174 6.08 18.23 3.27
CA GLN A 174 7.17 18.57 4.20
C GLN A 174 7.50 17.37 5.12
N TRP A 175 6.50 16.69 5.69
CA TRP A 175 6.72 15.51 6.52
C TRP A 175 7.35 14.33 5.75
N LEU A 176 7.07 14.23 4.45
CA LEU A 176 7.73 13.27 3.57
C LEU A 176 9.23 13.60 3.44
N GLU A 177 9.57 14.88 3.20
CA GLU A 177 10.98 15.34 3.09
C GLU A 177 11.74 15.19 4.41
N GLU A 178 11.08 15.42 5.54
CA GLU A 178 11.63 15.25 6.89
C GLU A 178 11.78 13.79 7.33
N GLY A 179 11.27 12.83 6.55
CA GLY A 179 11.31 11.40 6.90
C GLY A 179 10.34 11.01 8.03
N ARG A 180 9.36 11.83 8.34
CA ARG A 180 8.31 11.51 9.32
C ARG A 180 7.33 10.47 8.81
N ILE A 181 7.17 10.40 7.48
CA ILE A 181 6.39 9.38 6.79
C ILE A 181 7.36 8.30 6.34
N ASN A 182 7.19 7.08 6.87
CA ASN A 182 8.17 6.01 6.78
C ASN A 182 7.60 4.68 6.27
N ASN A 183 6.38 4.65 5.74
CA ASN A 183 5.79 3.48 5.11
C ASN A 183 5.68 3.65 3.59
N SER A 184 5.88 2.55 2.87
CA SER A 184 6.07 2.57 1.41
C SER A 184 4.86 3.10 0.64
N ALA A 185 3.64 2.69 1.01
CA ALA A 185 2.42 3.09 0.30
C ALA A 185 2.21 4.61 0.37
N THR A 186 2.32 5.19 1.57
CA THR A 186 2.16 6.63 1.78
C THR A 186 3.27 7.44 1.08
N ILE A 187 4.53 6.96 1.16
CA ILE A 187 5.66 7.61 0.46
C ILE A 187 5.40 7.65 -1.06
N ILE A 188 5.05 6.53 -1.67
CA ILE A 188 4.82 6.44 -3.12
C ILE A 188 3.62 7.31 -3.54
N ALA A 189 2.53 7.28 -2.76
CA ALA A 189 1.34 8.08 -3.04
C ALA A 189 1.62 9.59 -3.02
N LEU A 190 2.34 10.06 -2.00
CA LEU A 190 2.72 11.47 -1.88
C LEU A 190 3.71 11.91 -2.95
N GLN A 191 4.69 11.06 -3.31
CA GLN A 191 5.60 11.33 -4.43
C GLN A 191 4.84 11.42 -5.75
N TRP A 192 3.89 10.51 -5.98
CA TRP A 192 3.04 10.58 -7.16
C TRP A 192 2.21 11.86 -7.19
N PHE A 193 1.60 12.24 -6.06
CA PHE A 193 0.86 13.50 -5.95
C PHE A 193 1.75 14.70 -6.23
N ALA A 194 2.95 14.76 -5.68
CA ALA A 194 3.89 15.86 -5.92
C ALA A 194 4.21 16.06 -7.42
N LEU A 195 4.39 14.95 -8.15
CA LEU A 195 4.62 14.95 -9.61
C LEU A 195 3.39 15.37 -10.43
N HIS A 196 2.18 15.23 -9.87
CA HIS A 196 0.93 15.50 -10.58
C HIS A 196 0.14 16.68 -9.99
N ARG A 197 0.72 17.39 -9.03
CA ARG A 197 0.07 18.40 -8.20
C ARG A 197 -0.69 19.48 -8.99
N ASP A 198 -0.18 19.85 -10.16
CA ASP A 198 -0.81 20.89 -10.99
C ASP A 198 -2.22 20.52 -11.46
N LYS A 199 -2.54 19.23 -11.51
CA LYS A 199 -3.88 18.73 -11.87
C LYS A 199 -4.91 18.95 -10.76
N PHE A 200 -4.46 19.14 -9.52
CA PHE A 200 -5.30 19.18 -8.31
C PHE A 200 -5.27 20.54 -7.60
N LYS A 201 -4.70 21.56 -8.23
CA LYS A 201 -4.78 22.94 -7.73
C LYS A 201 -6.23 23.39 -7.73
N ALA A 202 -6.70 23.98 -6.62
CA ALA A 202 -8.00 24.62 -6.57
C ALA A 202 -8.18 25.54 -7.78
N GLN A 203 -9.24 25.34 -8.56
CA GLN A 203 -9.58 26.27 -9.61
C GLN A 203 -9.89 27.61 -8.92
N LYS A 204 -9.06 28.63 -9.15
CA LYS A 204 -9.38 29.97 -8.68
C LYS A 204 -10.70 30.37 -9.33
N THR A 205 -11.78 30.26 -8.56
CA THR A 205 -13.06 30.84 -8.98
C THR A 205 -12.84 32.35 -9.01
N THR A 206 -12.63 32.86 -10.22
CA THR A 206 -12.64 34.34 -10.45
C THR A 206 -14.08 34.77 -10.16
N ARG A 207 -14.28 35.39 -8.99
CA ARG A 207 -15.50 36.16 -8.69
C ARG A 207 -15.43 37.50 -9.33
#